data_d1c3b5a60da8adb80674e4e892daafaa
#
_entry.id   d1c3b5a60da8adb80674e4e892daafaa
#
_cell.length_a   1.000
_cell.length_b   1.000
_cell.length_c   1.000
_cell.angle_alpha   90.00
_cell.angle_beta   90.00
_cell.angle_gamma   90.00
#
_symmetry.space_group_name_H-M   'P 1'
#
loop_
_entity.id
_entity.type
_entity.pdbx_description
1 polymer ?
#
loop_
_entity_poly.entity_id
_entity_poly.type
_entity_poly.pdbx_seq_one_letter_code
_entity_poly.pdbx_strand_id
1 'polypeptide(L)'
;MKGRSVKKFCVLSMGFVVALAFCGVASAENAVKSGPQAGDSLGAFYVTKVAGAEDDGVDKNANLCYRCRNGRRPQVIVFTRATDGKVEELVKKLDKAVEANSSSKLRVFVNVLGEDKADATDEAKKLASSSKVKNIPFVVPNEFENGPDNYGINAKAEVTITLASSLGVKASHAAGNADELDIASVLGDLKKILN
;
A
#
# COMPACT_ATOMS: atom_id res chain seq x y z
N MET A 1 -62.33 -0.37 -69.39
CA MET A 1 -62.06 -1.77 -68.97
C MET A 1 -60.88 -1.70 -67.97
N LYS A 2 -61.07 -2.35 -66.87
CA LYS A 2 -60.40 -2.31 -65.57
C LYS A 2 -58.89 -2.42 -65.61
N GLY A 3 -58.16 -1.36 -65.07
CA GLY A 3 -56.77 -1.42 -64.70
C GLY A 3 -56.60 -1.68 -63.20
N ARG A 4 -55.91 -2.72 -62.83
CA ARG A 4 -55.62 -3.12 -61.48
C ARG A 4 -54.43 -2.33 -60.94
N SER A 5 -54.69 -1.63 -59.81
CA SER A 5 -53.65 -0.98 -59.00
C SER A 5 -52.90 -2.00 -58.17
N VAL A 6 -51.56 -2.02 -58.31
CA VAL A 6 -50.66 -2.83 -57.51
C VAL A 6 -50.09 -1.96 -56.39
N LYS A 7 -50.52 -2.20 -55.17
CA LYS A 7 -49.97 -1.55 -53.95
C LYS A 7 -48.58 -2.11 -53.67
N LYS A 8 -47.58 -1.25 -53.74
CA LYS A 8 -46.23 -1.57 -53.29
C LYS A 8 -46.19 -1.52 -51.76
N PHE A 9 -45.94 -2.68 -51.12
CA PHE A 9 -45.62 -2.79 -49.71
C PHE A 9 -44.17 -2.39 -49.48
N CYS A 10 -43.94 -1.28 -48.82
CA CYS A 10 -42.61 -0.92 -48.28
C CYS A 10 -42.41 -1.64 -46.96
N VAL A 11 -41.56 -2.66 -46.94
CA VAL A 11 -41.11 -3.31 -45.72
C VAL A 11 -39.97 -2.46 -45.16
N LEU A 12 -40.26 -1.76 -44.05
CA LEU A 12 -39.27 -1.01 -43.27
C LEU A 12 -38.52 -1.98 -42.35
N SER A 13 -37.34 -2.40 -42.75
CA SER A 13 -36.47 -3.21 -41.92
C SER A 13 -35.79 -2.32 -40.86
N MET A 14 -36.27 -2.42 -39.63
CA MET A 14 -35.72 -1.78 -38.45
C MET A 14 -34.46 -2.58 -38.02
N GLY A 15 -33.29 -2.10 -38.44
CA GLY A 15 -32.01 -2.66 -38.00
C GLY A 15 -31.76 -2.39 -36.52
N PHE A 16 -31.78 -3.43 -35.72
CA PHE A 16 -31.45 -3.39 -34.29
C PHE A 16 -29.92 -3.41 -34.16
N VAL A 17 -29.30 -2.24 -33.98
CA VAL A 17 -27.87 -2.12 -33.69
C VAL A 17 -27.67 -2.49 -32.20
N VAL A 18 -27.23 -3.71 -31.95
CA VAL A 18 -26.74 -4.14 -30.63
C VAL A 18 -25.34 -3.55 -30.44
N ALA A 19 -25.25 -2.46 -29.71
CA ALA A 19 -23.98 -1.94 -29.22
C ALA A 19 -23.46 -2.86 -28.11
N LEU A 20 -22.54 -3.75 -28.46
CA LEU A 20 -21.74 -4.52 -27.48
C LEU A 20 -20.83 -3.54 -26.75
N ALA A 21 -21.22 -3.14 -25.54
CA ALA A 21 -20.32 -2.47 -24.60
C ALA A 21 -19.24 -3.48 -24.18
N PHE A 22 -18.05 -3.35 -24.78
CA PHE A 22 -16.85 -3.98 -24.27
C PHE A 22 -16.51 -3.32 -22.93
N CYS A 23 -17.02 -3.89 -21.83
CA CYS A 23 -16.42 -3.65 -20.53
C CYS A 23 -15.00 -4.20 -20.58
N GLY A 24 -14.02 -3.29 -20.75
CA GLY A 24 -12.63 -3.62 -20.60
C GLY A 24 -12.40 -4.13 -19.17
N VAL A 25 -12.28 -5.43 -19.00
CA VAL A 25 -11.65 -6.02 -17.80
C VAL A 25 -10.21 -5.54 -17.84
N ALA A 26 -9.89 -4.50 -17.06
CA ALA A 26 -8.52 -4.14 -16.78
C ALA A 26 -7.87 -5.39 -16.19
N SER A 27 -6.99 -6.01 -16.95
CA SER A 27 -6.22 -7.17 -16.53
C SER A 27 -5.41 -6.81 -15.30
N ALA A 28 -5.74 -7.39 -14.17
CA ALA A 28 -4.91 -7.40 -12.97
C ALA A 28 -3.69 -8.33 -13.18
N GLU A 29 -2.98 -8.17 -14.30
CA GLU A 29 -1.98 -9.12 -14.77
C GLU A 29 -0.61 -8.97 -14.13
N ASN A 30 -0.43 -8.03 -13.18
CA ASN A 30 0.83 -7.82 -12.47
C ASN A 30 0.68 -7.53 -10.97
N ALA A 31 -0.38 -8.00 -10.30
CA ALA A 31 -0.49 -7.86 -8.86
C ALA A 31 0.54 -8.76 -8.17
N VAL A 32 1.69 -8.20 -7.82
CA VAL A 32 2.71 -8.91 -7.04
C VAL A 32 2.14 -9.21 -5.67
N LYS A 33 2.03 -10.51 -5.33
CA LYS A 33 1.67 -10.91 -3.98
C LYS A 33 2.91 -10.79 -3.08
N SER A 34 2.82 -10.00 -2.02
CA SER A 34 3.91 -9.74 -1.09
C SER A 34 3.39 -9.47 0.32
N GLY A 35 4.12 -9.90 1.31
CA GLY A 35 3.79 -9.71 2.71
C GLY A 35 2.62 -10.53 3.23
N PRO A 36 2.30 -10.39 4.53
CA PRO A 36 1.17 -11.06 5.15
C PRO A 36 -0.15 -10.63 4.52
N GLN A 37 -1.07 -11.59 4.33
CA GLN A 37 -2.36 -11.37 3.68
C GLN A 37 -3.49 -11.16 4.70
N ALA A 38 -4.64 -10.66 4.26
CA ALA A 38 -5.82 -10.50 5.12
C ALA A 38 -6.19 -11.84 5.79
N GLY A 39 -6.32 -11.83 7.13
CA GLY A 39 -6.53 -13.01 7.96
C GLY A 39 -5.27 -13.54 8.64
N ASP A 40 -4.09 -13.21 8.15
CA ASP A 40 -2.83 -13.63 8.77
C ASP A 40 -2.59 -12.86 10.09
N SER A 41 -1.74 -13.44 10.94
CA SER A 41 -1.27 -12.80 12.17
C SER A 41 0.10 -12.17 11.95
N LEU A 42 0.32 -11.00 12.56
CA LEU A 42 1.61 -10.33 12.53
C LEU A 42 2.59 -10.94 13.55
N GLY A 43 3.70 -11.44 13.07
CA GLY A 43 4.85 -11.86 13.87
C GLY A 43 5.67 -10.69 14.42
N ALA A 44 6.57 -10.96 15.35
CA ALA A 44 7.58 -10.00 15.81
C ALA A 44 8.73 -9.95 14.81
N PHE A 45 9.33 -8.76 14.66
CA PHE A 45 10.61 -8.57 13.97
C PHE A 45 11.31 -7.32 14.51
N TYR A 46 12.60 -7.24 14.32
CA TYR A 46 13.41 -6.18 14.87
C TYR A 46 13.98 -5.27 13.79
N VAL A 47 14.01 -3.99 14.12
CA VAL A 47 14.44 -2.93 13.23
C VAL A 47 15.30 -1.91 13.97
N THR A 48 16.17 -1.22 13.27
CA THR A 48 16.90 -0.07 13.79
C THR A 48 16.20 1.22 13.34
N LYS A 49 15.82 2.09 14.28
CA LYS A 49 15.29 3.42 13.95
C LYS A 49 16.41 4.30 13.43
N VAL A 50 16.24 4.87 12.24
CA VAL A 50 17.26 5.73 11.62
C VAL A 50 16.84 7.19 11.49
N ALA A 51 15.53 7.48 11.40
CA ALA A 51 15.00 8.84 11.28
C ALA A 51 13.52 8.93 11.64
N GLY A 52 12.95 10.14 11.64
CA GLY A 52 11.53 10.44 11.82
C GLY A 52 11.00 10.25 13.25
N ALA A 53 9.75 10.67 13.48
CA ALA A 53 8.99 10.51 14.71
C ALA A 53 9.80 10.78 16.00
N GLU A 54 10.29 12.03 16.17
CA GLU A 54 11.16 12.41 17.30
C GLU A 54 10.48 12.17 18.66
N ASP A 55 9.15 12.30 18.72
CA ASP A 55 8.35 12.19 19.94
C ASP A 55 7.73 10.78 20.16
N ASP A 56 8.16 9.74 19.45
CA ASP A 56 7.61 8.39 19.64
C ASP A 56 8.20 7.65 20.86
N GLY A 57 9.13 8.29 21.55
CA GLY A 57 9.80 7.72 22.72
C GLY A 57 10.77 6.58 22.38
N VAL A 58 11.33 6.59 21.17
CA VAL A 58 12.38 5.67 20.71
C VAL A 58 13.57 6.48 20.24
N ASP A 59 14.72 6.22 20.82
CA ASP A 59 15.95 6.89 20.44
C ASP A 59 16.39 6.50 19.01
N LYS A 60 17.03 7.43 18.31
CA LYS A 60 17.71 7.14 17.05
C LYS A 60 18.78 6.09 17.28
N ASN A 61 18.91 5.16 16.34
CA ASN A 61 19.77 3.98 16.38
C ASN A 61 19.37 2.89 17.40
N ALA A 62 18.25 3.05 18.12
CA ALA A 62 17.71 1.98 18.93
C ALA A 62 17.22 0.81 18.06
N ASN A 63 17.53 -0.42 18.47
CA ASN A 63 17.04 -1.64 17.84
C ASN A 63 15.88 -2.20 18.66
N LEU A 64 14.70 -2.35 18.03
CA LEU A 64 13.47 -2.75 18.70
C LEU A 64 12.45 -3.36 17.75
N CYS A 65 11.38 -3.92 18.31
CA CYS A 65 10.22 -4.37 17.55
C CYS A 65 9.10 -3.31 17.58
N TYR A 66 8.99 -2.46 16.56
CA TYR A 66 7.91 -1.45 16.45
C TYR A 66 6.52 -2.09 16.44
N ARG A 67 6.36 -3.21 15.71
CA ARG A 67 5.12 -3.96 15.71
C ARG A 67 4.72 -4.38 17.13
N CYS A 68 5.67 -4.86 17.95
CA CYS A 68 5.44 -5.26 19.33
C CYS A 68 5.08 -4.06 20.21
N ARG A 69 5.79 -2.94 20.05
CA ARG A 69 5.54 -1.68 20.75
C ARG A 69 4.16 -1.09 20.43
N ASN A 70 3.72 -1.22 19.18
CA ASN A 70 2.39 -0.81 18.75
C ASN A 70 1.28 -1.71 19.35
N GLY A 71 1.58 -2.97 19.66
CA GLY A 71 0.65 -3.90 20.29
C GLY A 71 -0.59 -4.15 19.42
N ARG A 72 -1.77 -4.00 20.02
CA ARG A 72 -3.05 -4.23 19.35
C ARG A 72 -3.62 -3.03 18.60
N ARG A 73 -2.92 -1.90 18.64
CA ARG A 73 -3.36 -0.66 17.97
C ARG A 73 -3.49 -0.85 16.46
N PRO A 74 -4.35 -0.06 15.80
CA PRO A 74 -4.32 0.05 14.34
C PRO A 74 -2.92 0.44 13.87
N GLN A 75 -2.39 -0.29 12.90
CA GLN A 75 -1.05 -0.02 12.38
C GLN A 75 -0.93 -0.29 10.89
N VAL A 76 -0.15 0.55 10.23
CA VAL A 76 0.27 0.37 8.85
C VAL A 76 1.77 0.11 8.85
N ILE A 77 2.18 -0.99 8.25
CA ILE A 77 3.58 -1.38 8.09
C ILE A 77 3.92 -1.29 6.62
N VAL A 78 4.84 -0.41 6.28
CA VAL A 78 5.33 -0.24 4.91
C VAL A 78 6.72 -0.86 4.82
N PHE A 79 6.94 -1.71 3.82
CA PHE A 79 8.25 -2.14 3.36
C PHE A 79 8.47 -1.56 1.98
N THR A 80 9.60 -0.92 1.74
CA THR A 80 9.88 -0.27 0.46
C THR A 80 11.36 -0.37 0.08
N ARG A 81 11.60 -0.55 -1.23
CA ARG A 81 12.91 -0.45 -1.87
C ARG A 81 13.07 0.88 -2.62
N ALA A 82 11.95 1.54 -2.93
CA ALA A 82 11.92 2.88 -3.50
C ALA A 82 11.69 3.93 -2.41
N THR A 83 12.29 5.11 -2.54
CA THR A 83 12.25 6.18 -1.52
C THR A 83 11.82 7.55 -2.06
N ASP A 84 11.35 7.60 -3.30
CA ASP A 84 10.89 8.82 -3.98
C ASP A 84 9.48 8.66 -4.58
N GLY A 85 9.07 9.62 -5.39
CA GLY A 85 7.83 9.58 -6.17
C GLY A 85 6.60 9.23 -5.33
N LYS A 86 5.91 8.17 -5.70
CA LYS A 86 4.68 7.70 -5.03
C LYS A 86 4.88 7.22 -3.60
N VAL A 87 6.06 6.73 -3.26
CA VAL A 87 6.36 6.32 -1.87
C VAL A 87 6.40 7.54 -0.96
N GLU A 88 7.06 8.61 -1.38
CA GLU A 88 7.07 9.86 -0.63
C GLU A 88 5.65 10.45 -0.49
N GLU A 89 4.84 10.40 -1.57
CA GLU A 89 3.43 10.81 -1.54
C GLU A 89 2.61 9.97 -0.55
N LEU A 90 2.75 8.65 -0.58
CA LEU A 90 2.10 7.73 0.36
C LEU A 90 2.44 8.08 1.81
N VAL A 91 3.73 8.22 2.10
CA VAL A 91 4.22 8.52 3.46
C VAL A 91 3.64 9.85 3.97
N LYS A 92 3.60 10.90 3.14
CA LYS A 92 2.96 12.19 3.49
C LYS A 92 1.46 12.04 3.77
N LYS A 93 0.76 11.23 3.01
CA LYS A 93 -0.69 10.98 3.22
C LYS A 93 -0.94 10.14 4.47
N LEU A 94 -0.09 9.15 4.74
CA LEU A 94 -0.18 8.34 5.96
C LEU A 94 0.13 9.18 7.22
N ASP A 95 1.07 10.12 7.17
CA ASP A 95 1.36 11.02 8.28
C ASP A 95 0.13 11.86 8.66
N LYS A 96 -0.54 12.45 7.66
CA LYS A 96 -1.82 13.15 7.86
C LYS A 96 -2.91 12.23 8.41
N ALA A 97 -2.93 10.97 7.98
CA ALA A 97 -3.88 10.00 8.50
C ALA A 97 -3.61 9.67 9.98
N VAL A 98 -2.34 9.61 10.40
CA VAL A 98 -1.97 9.46 11.83
C VAL A 98 -2.50 10.63 12.65
N GLU A 99 -2.29 11.85 12.20
CA GLU A 99 -2.79 13.06 12.88
C GLU A 99 -4.33 13.05 12.99
N ALA A 100 -5.02 12.77 11.87
CA ALA A 100 -6.48 12.75 11.80
C ALA A 100 -7.12 11.64 12.65
N ASN A 101 -6.38 10.54 12.91
CA ASN A 101 -6.87 9.37 13.67
C ASN A 101 -6.13 9.18 15.00
N SER A 102 -5.74 10.28 15.63
CA SER A 102 -5.05 10.27 16.93
C SER A 102 -5.87 9.61 18.05
N SER A 103 -7.19 9.76 18.04
CA SER A 103 -8.13 9.10 18.97
C SER A 103 -8.09 7.57 18.86
N SER A 104 -7.98 7.03 17.65
CA SER A 104 -7.84 5.60 17.39
C SER A 104 -6.41 5.09 17.63
N LYS A 105 -5.46 6.01 17.91
CA LYS A 105 -4.03 5.71 18.13
C LYS A 105 -3.40 4.97 16.94
N LEU A 106 -3.77 5.36 15.70
CA LEU A 106 -3.15 4.83 14.49
C LEU A 106 -1.63 4.98 14.56
N ARG A 107 -0.90 3.96 14.16
CA ARG A 107 0.56 3.92 14.07
C ARG A 107 0.99 3.53 12.66
N VAL A 108 2.03 4.17 12.19
CA VAL A 108 2.67 3.85 10.91
C VAL A 108 4.16 3.77 11.13
N PHE A 109 4.84 2.86 10.47
CA PHE A 109 6.29 2.89 10.35
C PHE A 109 6.73 2.36 8.99
N VAL A 110 7.85 2.89 8.49
CA VAL A 110 8.36 2.61 7.15
C VAL A 110 9.68 1.87 7.28
N ASN A 111 9.72 0.66 6.75
CA ASN A 111 10.91 -0.17 6.65
C ASN A 111 11.53 0.04 5.28
N VAL A 112 12.74 0.56 5.23
CA VAL A 112 13.50 0.70 4.00
C VAL A 112 14.38 -0.53 3.84
N LEU A 113 14.26 -1.19 2.68
CA LEU A 113 15.01 -2.38 2.30
C LEU A 113 16.08 -2.00 1.28
N GLY A 114 17.16 -2.72 1.25
CA GLY A 114 18.25 -2.52 0.30
C GLY A 114 19.23 -3.69 0.30
N GLU A 115 20.08 -3.75 -0.70
CA GLU A 115 21.14 -4.78 -0.80
C GLU A 115 22.24 -4.59 0.24
N ASP A 116 22.47 -3.34 0.67
CA ASP A 116 23.40 -2.96 1.72
C ASP A 116 22.69 -2.20 2.84
N LYS A 117 23.11 -2.44 4.08
CA LYS A 117 22.51 -1.81 5.27
C LYS A 117 22.81 -0.32 5.35
N ALA A 118 23.97 0.11 4.90
CA ALA A 118 24.35 1.52 4.92
C ALA A 118 23.54 2.29 3.89
N ASP A 119 23.39 1.75 2.68
CA ASP A 119 22.56 2.33 1.62
C ASP A 119 21.10 2.42 2.05
N ALA A 120 20.52 1.34 2.58
CA ALA A 120 19.16 1.35 3.12
C ALA A 120 18.99 2.41 4.23
N THR A 121 20.01 2.60 5.08
CA THR A 121 20.01 3.62 6.13
C THR A 121 20.03 5.03 5.54
N ASP A 122 20.82 5.29 4.52
CA ASP A 122 20.91 6.62 3.91
C ASP A 122 19.68 6.95 3.09
N GLU A 123 19.11 5.98 2.37
CA GLU A 123 17.82 6.13 1.68
C GLU A 123 16.65 6.39 2.67
N ALA A 124 16.65 5.71 3.82
CA ALA A 124 15.65 5.97 4.87
C ALA A 124 15.76 7.40 5.43
N LYS A 125 16.97 7.91 5.65
CA LYS A 125 17.19 9.31 6.07
C LYS A 125 16.78 10.30 4.99
N LYS A 126 17.07 10.00 3.72
CA LYS A 126 16.70 10.82 2.58
C LYS A 126 15.18 10.93 2.46
N LEU A 127 14.45 9.81 2.52
CA LEU A 127 12.99 9.79 2.51
C LEU A 127 12.40 10.55 3.69
N ALA A 128 12.95 10.41 4.90
CA ALA A 128 12.53 11.17 6.07
C ALA A 128 12.69 12.68 5.86
N SER A 129 13.83 13.11 5.28
CA SER A 129 14.16 14.51 5.03
C SER A 129 13.30 15.13 3.94
N SER A 130 13.04 14.41 2.84
CA SER A 130 12.24 14.89 1.70
C SER A 130 10.75 14.93 2.03
N SER A 131 10.23 13.91 2.71
CA SER A 131 8.81 13.83 3.08
C SER A 131 8.42 14.82 4.17
N LYS A 132 9.35 15.19 5.07
CA LYS A 132 9.13 16.15 6.20
C LYS A 132 7.98 15.73 7.11
N VAL A 133 7.72 14.42 7.23
CA VAL A 133 6.69 13.89 8.12
C VAL A 133 7.16 13.86 9.57
N LYS A 134 6.21 13.93 10.51
CA LYS A 134 6.50 14.10 11.94
C LYS A 134 6.19 12.86 12.77
N ASN A 135 5.21 12.06 12.35
CA ASN A 135 4.66 10.98 13.17
C ASN A 135 5.13 9.59 12.75
N ILE A 136 5.91 9.50 11.67
CA ILE A 136 6.32 8.23 11.07
C ILE A 136 7.80 7.99 11.30
N PRO A 137 8.18 6.94 12.05
CA PRO A 137 9.56 6.49 12.12
C PRO A 137 9.98 5.75 10.85
N PHE A 138 11.19 6.03 10.39
CA PHE A 138 11.87 5.33 9.31
C PHE A 138 12.91 4.41 9.91
N VAL A 139 12.83 3.16 9.50
CA VAL A 139 13.60 2.08 10.11
C VAL A 139 14.25 1.19 9.06
N VAL A 140 15.32 0.51 9.45
CA VAL A 140 15.95 -0.54 8.65
C VAL A 140 15.83 -1.85 9.40
N PRO A 141 15.21 -2.89 8.82
CA PRO A 141 15.11 -4.22 9.43
C PRO A 141 16.50 -4.83 9.68
N ASN A 142 16.59 -5.74 10.64
CA ASN A 142 17.82 -6.55 10.79
C ASN A 142 18.06 -7.38 9.54
N GLU A 143 16.98 -7.93 8.96
CA GLU A 143 16.96 -8.60 7.65
C GLU A 143 16.68 -7.55 6.56
N PHE A 144 17.64 -6.65 6.35
CA PHE A 144 17.48 -5.44 5.53
C PHE A 144 17.32 -5.73 4.03
N GLU A 145 17.79 -6.85 3.54
CA GLU A 145 17.74 -7.19 2.11
C GLU A 145 16.34 -7.59 1.64
N ASN A 146 15.73 -8.56 2.32
CA ASN A 146 14.44 -9.14 1.92
C ASN A 146 13.33 -8.93 2.94
N GLY A 147 13.60 -8.16 4.01
CA GLY A 147 12.69 -8.04 5.15
C GLY A 147 12.64 -9.31 5.99
N PRO A 148 11.85 -9.30 7.08
CA PRO A 148 11.79 -10.42 8.01
C PRO A 148 11.16 -11.67 7.36
N ASP A 149 11.81 -12.82 7.52
CA ASP A 149 11.40 -14.10 6.91
C ASP A 149 9.94 -14.44 7.16
N ASN A 150 9.46 -14.18 8.36
CA ASN A 150 8.08 -14.46 8.77
C ASN A 150 7.03 -13.51 8.16
N TYR A 151 7.46 -12.54 7.33
CA TYR A 151 6.57 -11.65 6.58
C TYR A 151 6.44 -12.01 5.11
N GLY A 152 7.35 -12.81 4.56
CA GLY A 152 7.27 -13.25 3.16
C GLY A 152 7.24 -12.08 2.17
N ILE A 153 8.10 -11.08 2.39
CA ILE A 153 8.23 -9.94 1.47
C ILE A 153 8.81 -10.44 0.16
N ASN A 154 8.10 -10.21 -0.94
CA ASN A 154 8.54 -10.64 -2.26
C ASN A 154 9.67 -9.75 -2.76
N ALA A 155 10.78 -10.34 -3.19
CA ALA A 155 11.92 -9.60 -3.74
C ALA A 155 11.56 -8.79 -5.01
N LYS A 156 10.49 -9.16 -5.73
CA LYS A 156 9.98 -8.43 -6.90
C LYS A 156 9.04 -7.28 -6.54
N ALA A 157 8.68 -7.12 -5.27
CA ALA A 157 7.85 -6.01 -4.82
C ALA A 157 8.74 -4.84 -4.42
N GLU A 158 8.61 -3.70 -5.08
CA GLU A 158 9.24 -2.46 -4.63
C GLU A 158 8.56 -1.89 -3.39
N VAL A 159 7.23 -2.10 -3.27
CA VAL A 159 6.46 -1.65 -2.11
C VAL A 159 5.54 -2.75 -1.63
N THR A 160 5.51 -2.98 -0.32
CA THR A 160 4.55 -3.85 0.35
C THR A 160 3.97 -3.12 1.55
N ILE A 161 2.65 -3.09 1.68
CA ILE A 161 1.94 -2.36 2.72
C ILE A 161 0.97 -3.30 3.41
N THR A 162 1.09 -3.42 4.72
CA THR A 162 0.22 -4.26 5.55
C THR A 162 -0.57 -3.38 6.52
N LEU A 163 -1.88 -3.47 6.48
CA LEU A 163 -2.79 -2.80 7.39
C LEU A 163 -3.34 -3.81 8.40
N ALA A 164 -3.14 -3.56 9.69
CA ALA A 164 -3.50 -4.50 10.75
C ALA A 164 -4.09 -3.83 11.98
N SER A 165 -4.94 -4.54 12.69
CA SER A 165 -5.42 -4.18 14.03
C SER A 165 -5.61 -5.45 14.88
N SER A 166 -5.46 -5.32 16.19
CA SER A 166 -5.57 -6.48 17.10
C SER A 166 -4.67 -7.66 16.72
N LEU A 167 -3.50 -7.37 16.10
CA LEU A 167 -2.49 -8.31 15.60
C LEU A 167 -2.88 -9.09 14.32
N GLY A 168 -4.08 -8.90 13.80
CA GLY A 168 -4.54 -9.52 12.55
C GLY A 168 -4.46 -8.55 11.37
N VAL A 169 -4.01 -9.03 10.24
CA VAL A 169 -3.99 -8.30 8.97
C VAL A 169 -5.40 -8.15 8.46
N LYS A 170 -5.77 -6.94 8.04
CA LYS A 170 -7.09 -6.59 7.49
C LYS A 170 -7.04 -6.26 6.01
N ALA A 171 -5.90 -5.79 5.54
CA ALA A 171 -5.63 -5.55 4.13
C ALA A 171 -4.13 -5.61 3.85
N SER A 172 -3.77 -5.96 2.63
CA SER A 172 -2.40 -5.95 2.14
C SER A 172 -2.38 -5.40 0.72
N HIS A 173 -1.40 -4.56 0.43
CA HIS A 173 -1.16 -3.99 -0.90
C HIS A 173 0.29 -4.22 -1.27
N ALA A 174 0.56 -4.50 -2.53
CA ALA A 174 1.91 -4.59 -3.04
C ALA A 174 1.97 -4.10 -4.49
N ALA A 175 3.08 -3.50 -4.84
CA ALA A 175 3.37 -3.07 -6.20
C ALA A 175 4.77 -3.56 -6.61
N GLY A 176 4.89 -4.11 -7.80
CA GLY A 176 6.17 -4.49 -8.39
C GLY A 176 6.98 -3.28 -8.82
N ASN A 177 6.30 -2.17 -9.15
CA ASN A 177 6.87 -0.87 -9.41
C ASN A 177 6.15 0.16 -8.51
N ALA A 178 6.90 0.97 -7.78
CA ALA A 178 6.35 1.96 -6.85
C ALA A 178 5.42 2.98 -7.55
N ASP A 179 5.67 3.30 -8.81
CA ASP A 179 4.84 4.22 -9.60
C ASP A 179 3.45 3.66 -9.93
N GLU A 180 3.26 2.35 -9.83
CA GLU A 180 1.97 1.68 -10.03
C GLU A 180 1.15 1.58 -8.72
N LEU A 181 1.69 2.04 -7.59
CA LEU A 181 1.02 1.94 -6.29
C LEU A 181 -0.31 2.73 -6.28
N ASP A 182 -1.40 2.05 -5.96
CA ASP A 182 -2.71 2.66 -5.73
C ASP A 182 -2.84 3.18 -4.29
N ILE A 183 -2.36 4.40 -4.09
CA ILE A 183 -2.41 5.09 -2.80
C ILE A 183 -3.87 5.29 -2.34
N ALA A 184 -4.81 5.52 -3.26
CA ALA A 184 -6.21 5.74 -2.91
C ALA A 184 -6.83 4.48 -2.29
N SER A 185 -6.53 3.31 -2.83
CA SER A 185 -6.94 2.02 -2.28
C SER A 185 -6.35 1.79 -0.89
N VAL A 186 -5.05 2.04 -0.69
CA VAL A 186 -4.39 1.93 0.63
C VAL A 186 -5.09 2.81 1.67
N LEU A 187 -5.34 4.09 1.35
CA LEU A 187 -6.00 5.02 2.27
C LEU A 187 -7.46 4.64 2.51
N GLY A 188 -8.17 4.16 1.48
CA GLY A 188 -9.53 3.65 1.59
C GLY A 188 -9.67 2.47 2.55
N ASP A 189 -8.63 1.65 2.66
CA ASP A 189 -8.59 0.48 3.53
C ASP A 189 -8.25 0.80 5.00
N LEU A 190 -7.83 2.03 5.32
CA LEU A 190 -7.64 2.45 6.72
C LEU A 190 -8.90 2.25 7.56
N LYS A 191 -10.09 2.40 6.99
CA LYS A 191 -11.37 2.13 7.67
C LYS A 191 -11.47 0.70 8.22
N LYS A 192 -10.77 -0.28 7.63
CA LYS A 192 -10.79 -1.68 8.07
C LYS A 192 -10.03 -1.91 9.38
N ILE A 193 -9.16 -0.96 9.77
CA ILE A 193 -8.33 -1.06 10.97
C ILE A 193 -8.69 -0.04 12.05
N LEU A 194 -9.45 1.01 11.70
CA LEU A 194 -9.77 2.13 12.61
C LEU A 194 -11.05 1.93 13.42
N ASN A 195 -11.86 0.95 13.08
CA ASN A 195 -13.14 0.62 13.74
C ASN A 195 -12.93 -0.38 14.87
#